data_1354b83f746fe7657eb9e1f52ae548ec
#
_entry.id   1354b83f746fe7657eb9e1f52ae548ec
#
_cell.length_a   1.000
_cell.length_b   1.000
_cell.length_c   1.000
_cell.angle_alpha   90.00
_cell.angle_beta   90.00
_cell.angle_gamma   90.00
#
_symmetry.space_group_name_H-M   'P 1'
#
loop_
_entity.id
_entity.type
_entity.pdbx_description
1 polymer ?
#
loop_
_entity_poly.entity_id
_entity_poly.type
_entity_poly.pdbx_seq_one_letter_code
_entity_poly.pdbx_strand_id
1 'polypeptide(L)'
;FAGIILLTFGYGPLQSGLPIYATQYLDLAPNWLGIIFGVNTFAIVIFQPLVLNIIEKYSKYTSLIAVAAIWALSWLAVGISPYLSMLMAGIALCLSQLIFAFGEMVHAPTSPALMQELTHEHIRGRASALMSLQWGISGIAGPAIAGLMIGAHLEQLWVLAMALGVLIPMPLFAYLK
;
A
#
# COMPACT_ATOMS: atom_id res chain seq x y z
N PHE A 1 6.67 5.52 15.53
CA PHE A 1 7.56 5.22 14.40
C PHE A 1 7.36 3.80 13.87
N ALA A 2 7.46 2.75 14.70
CA ALA A 2 7.33 1.35 14.25
C ALA A 2 6.06 1.09 13.44
N GLY A 3 4.90 1.61 13.86
CA GLY A 3 3.64 1.46 13.12
C GLY A 3 3.68 2.07 11.72
N ILE A 4 4.30 3.24 11.56
CA ILE A 4 4.45 3.90 10.27
C ILE A 4 5.37 3.07 9.35
N ILE A 5 6.48 2.56 9.88
CA ILE A 5 7.42 1.70 9.15
C ILE A 5 6.70 0.41 8.69
N LEU A 6 5.94 -0.23 9.58
CA LEU A 6 5.20 -1.45 9.25
C LEU A 6 4.15 -1.25 8.16
N LEU A 7 3.44 -0.11 8.14
CA LEU A 7 2.50 0.22 7.05
C LEU A 7 3.19 0.28 5.69
N THR A 8 4.40 0.83 5.63
CA THR A 8 5.13 0.98 4.37
C THR A 8 5.55 -0.37 3.77
N PHE A 9 5.73 -1.41 4.58
CA PHE A 9 5.97 -2.77 4.08
C PHE A 9 4.80 -3.34 3.29
N GLY A 10 3.57 -2.88 3.51
CA GLY A 10 2.42 -3.25 2.67
C GLY A 10 2.33 -2.46 1.37
N TYR A 11 2.85 -1.23 1.36
CA TYR A 11 2.87 -0.35 0.19
C TYR A 11 3.88 -0.80 -0.88
N GLY A 12 5.15 -0.96 -0.50
CA GLY A 12 6.22 -1.24 -1.45
C GLY A 12 6.00 -2.50 -2.29
N PRO A 13 5.66 -3.65 -1.68
CA PRO A 13 5.37 -4.88 -2.42
C PRO A 13 4.20 -4.76 -3.39
N LEU A 14 3.18 -3.93 -3.11
CA LEU A 14 2.08 -3.73 -4.06
C LEU A 14 2.56 -2.98 -5.31
N GLN A 15 3.31 -1.92 -5.13
CA GLN A 15 3.81 -1.13 -6.26
C GLN A 15 4.82 -1.89 -7.12
N SER A 16 5.68 -2.68 -6.50
CA SER A 16 6.79 -3.35 -7.18
C SER A 16 6.54 -4.82 -7.50
N GLY A 17 5.75 -5.52 -6.71
CA GLY A 17 5.41 -6.93 -6.90
C GLY A 17 4.19 -7.16 -7.79
N LEU A 18 3.24 -6.22 -7.81
CA LEU A 18 2.03 -6.36 -8.63
C LEU A 18 2.31 -6.53 -10.13
N PRO A 19 3.30 -5.83 -10.75
CA PRO A 19 3.65 -6.10 -12.14
C PRO A 19 4.07 -7.54 -12.41
N ILE A 20 4.88 -8.12 -11.52
CA ILE A 20 5.33 -9.52 -11.63
C ILE A 20 4.13 -10.46 -11.49
N TYR A 21 3.30 -10.23 -10.48
CA TYR A 21 2.08 -11.00 -10.24
C TYR A 21 1.12 -10.96 -11.43
N ALA A 22 0.87 -9.77 -11.98
CA ALA A 22 -0.04 -9.58 -13.10
C ALA A 22 0.46 -10.26 -14.39
N THR A 23 1.75 -10.14 -14.71
CA THR A 23 2.30 -10.63 -15.98
C THR A 23 2.80 -12.07 -15.92
N GLN A 24 3.37 -12.52 -14.80
CA GLN A 24 3.95 -13.87 -14.70
C GLN A 24 3.01 -14.91 -14.09
N TYR A 25 2.10 -14.49 -13.21
CA TYR A 25 1.17 -15.41 -12.58
C TYR A 25 -0.22 -15.39 -13.22
N LEU A 26 -0.77 -14.21 -13.50
CA LEU A 26 -2.08 -14.07 -14.16
C LEU A 26 -2.00 -14.06 -15.69
N ASP A 27 -0.80 -14.07 -16.26
CA ASP A 27 -0.55 -14.04 -17.72
C ASP A 27 -1.24 -12.84 -18.42
N LEU A 28 -1.39 -11.72 -17.71
CA LEU A 28 -1.98 -10.51 -18.27
C LEU A 28 -0.98 -9.84 -19.24
N ALA A 29 -1.49 -9.39 -20.37
CA ALA A 29 -0.69 -8.63 -21.32
C ALA A 29 -0.10 -7.36 -20.68
N PRO A 30 1.16 -6.96 -20.99
CA PRO A 30 1.85 -5.83 -20.33
C PRO A 30 1.12 -4.48 -20.41
N ASN A 31 0.26 -4.28 -21.42
CA ASN A 31 -0.55 -3.07 -21.56
C ASN A 31 -1.55 -2.89 -20.39
N TRP A 32 -1.97 -3.97 -19.71
CA TRP A 32 -2.78 -3.88 -18.51
C TRP A 32 -2.11 -3.10 -17.40
N LEU A 33 -0.78 -3.15 -17.29
CA LEU A 33 -0.05 -2.41 -16.25
C LEU A 33 -0.27 -0.90 -16.39
N GLY A 34 -0.29 -0.38 -17.62
CA GLY A 34 -0.61 1.02 -17.87
C GLY A 34 -2.00 1.42 -17.39
N ILE A 35 -3.00 0.54 -17.60
CA ILE A 35 -4.39 0.77 -17.15
C ILE A 35 -4.47 0.69 -15.63
N ILE A 36 -3.90 -0.35 -15.02
CA ILE A 36 -3.91 -0.61 -13.58
C ILE A 36 -3.31 0.57 -12.80
N PHE A 37 -2.09 0.99 -13.15
CA PHE A 37 -1.45 2.12 -12.47
C PHE A 37 -2.03 3.47 -12.91
N GLY A 38 -2.55 3.57 -14.13
CA GLY A 38 -3.30 4.73 -14.59
C GLY A 38 -4.54 5.01 -13.75
N VAL A 39 -5.30 3.97 -13.37
CA VAL A 39 -6.47 4.09 -12.47
C VAL A 39 -6.06 4.65 -11.11
N ASN A 40 -4.95 4.18 -10.53
CA ASN A 40 -4.43 4.70 -9.26
C ASN A 40 -4.11 6.21 -9.39
N THR A 41 -3.27 6.58 -10.36
CA THR A 41 -2.86 7.97 -10.56
C THR A 41 -4.04 8.89 -10.83
N PHE A 42 -4.97 8.46 -11.68
CA PHE A 42 -6.16 9.24 -12.03
C PHE A 42 -7.08 9.44 -10.82
N ALA A 43 -7.25 8.41 -10.00
CA ALA A 43 -8.02 8.51 -8.76
C ALA A 43 -7.39 9.54 -7.79
N ILE A 44 -6.05 9.51 -7.62
CA ILE A 44 -5.36 10.49 -6.78
C ILE A 44 -5.59 11.90 -7.29
N VAL A 45 -5.39 12.16 -8.58
CA VAL A 45 -5.56 13.50 -9.16
C VAL A 45 -6.97 14.05 -8.93
N ILE A 46 -8.00 13.22 -9.05
CA ILE A 46 -9.40 13.67 -8.91
C ILE A 46 -9.81 13.79 -7.45
N PHE A 47 -9.50 12.78 -6.62
CA PHE A 47 -10.09 12.66 -5.30
C PHE A 47 -9.20 13.20 -4.16
N GLN A 48 -7.93 13.53 -4.40
CA GLN A 48 -7.03 14.04 -3.36
C GLN A 48 -7.59 15.24 -2.60
N PRO A 49 -8.15 16.30 -3.25
CA PRO A 49 -8.69 17.45 -2.51
C PRO A 49 -9.87 17.08 -1.61
N LEU A 50 -10.73 16.15 -2.07
CA LEU A 50 -11.86 15.66 -1.29
C LEU A 50 -11.40 14.87 -0.06
N VAL A 51 -10.43 13.97 -0.25
CA VAL A 51 -9.88 13.15 0.83
C VAL A 51 -9.21 14.04 1.89
N LEU A 52 -8.45 15.06 1.49
CA LEU A 52 -7.81 16.01 2.41
C LEU A 52 -8.85 16.68 3.33
N ASN A 53 -9.95 17.19 2.76
CA ASN A 53 -11.03 17.81 3.53
C ASN A 53 -11.71 16.84 4.52
N ILE A 54 -11.71 15.56 4.21
CA ILE A 54 -12.29 14.53 5.08
C ILE A 54 -11.34 14.21 6.24
N ILE A 55 -10.07 13.96 5.95
CA ILE A 55 -9.09 13.50 6.96
C ILE A 55 -8.76 14.57 8.00
N GLU A 56 -8.88 15.86 7.66
CA GLU A 56 -8.69 16.96 8.62
C GLU A 56 -9.62 16.86 9.85
N LYS A 57 -10.75 16.17 9.73
CA LYS A 57 -11.73 15.97 10.81
C LYS A 57 -11.38 14.85 11.77
N TYR A 58 -10.36 14.05 11.45
CA TYR A 58 -9.99 12.85 12.21
C TYR A 58 -8.58 12.96 12.78
N SER A 59 -8.33 12.22 13.89
CA SER A 59 -6.98 12.12 14.42
C SER A 59 -6.07 11.36 13.45
N LYS A 60 -4.78 11.72 13.43
CA LYS A 60 -3.78 11.05 12.57
C LYS A 60 -3.72 9.54 12.82
N TYR A 61 -3.91 9.10 14.06
CA TYR A 61 -3.98 7.68 14.41
C TYR A 61 -5.19 6.98 13.77
N THR A 62 -6.37 7.60 13.83
CA THR A 62 -7.58 7.08 13.19
C THR A 62 -7.41 6.97 11.68
N SER A 63 -6.81 7.99 11.07
CA SER A 63 -6.52 8.00 9.63
C SER A 63 -5.56 6.87 9.23
N LEU A 64 -4.50 6.61 10.00
CA LEU A 64 -3.57 5.51 9.71
C LEU A 64 -4.18 4.13 9.96
N ILE A 65 -5.12 3.98 10.90
CA ILE A 65 -5.90 2.75 11.05
C ILE A 65 -6.78 2.52 9.80
N ALA A 66 -7.42 3.57 9.29
CA ALA A 66 -8.20 3.48 8.05
C ALA A 66 -7.31 3.11 6.85
N VAL A 67 -6.09 3.65 6.74
CA VAL A 67 -5.11 3.27 5.71
C VAL A 67 -4.84 1.77 5.74
N ALA A 68 -4.55 1.21 6.93
CA ALA A 68 -4.28 -0.22 7.06
C ALA A 68 -5.47 -1.08 6.58
N ALA A 69 -6.69 -0.71 6.94
CA ALA A 69 -7.90 -1.41 6.50
C ALA A 69 -8.12 -1.30 4.99
N ILE A 70 -7.95 -0.10 4.42
CA ILE A 70 -8.09 0.16 2.97
C ILE A 70 -7.06 -0.65 2.19
N TRP A 71 -5.80 -0.67 2.62
CA TRP A 71 -4.75 -1.42 1.94
C TRP A 71 -4.92 -2.93 2.08
N ALA A 72 -5.40 -3.43 3.23
CA ALA A 72 -5.76 -4.84 3.36
C ALA A 72 -6.89 -5.24 2.39
N LEU A 73 -7.90 -4.37 2.24
CA LEU A 73 -8.98 -4.59 1.26
C LEU A 73 -8.47 -4.61 -0.19
N SER A 74 -7.50 -3.74 -0.52
CA SER A 74 -6.83 -3.74 -1.83
C SER A 74 -6.14 -5.08 -2.08
N TRP A 75 -5.41 -5.64 -1.10
CA TRP A 75 -4.75 -6.94 -1.22
C TRP A 75 -5.74 -8.10 -1.37
N LEU A 76 -6.92 -8.03 -0.73
CA LEU A 76 -7.99 -9.03 -0.94
C LEU A 76 -8.49 -9.02 -2.39
N ALA A 77 -8.61 -7.84 -3.02
CA ALA A 77 -8.97 -7.74 -4.43
C ALA A 77 -7.90 -8.38 -5.34
N VAL A 78 -6.59 -8.22 -5.01
CA VAL A 78 -5.51 -8.95 -5.69
C VAL A 78 -5.68 -10.46 -5.51
N GLY A 79 -5.96 -10.93 -4.28
CA GLY A 79 -6.08 -12.35 -3.96
C GLY A 79 -7.26 -13.06 -4.65
N ILE A 80 -8.30 -12.35 -5.01
CA ILE A 80 -9.45 -12.90 -5.74
C ILE A 80 -9.15 -13.03 -7.24
N SER A 81 -8.25 -12.24 -7.80
CA SER A 81 -8.01 -12.14 -9.24
C SER A 81 -7.71 -13.47 -9.95
N PRO A 82 -6.98 -14.47 -9.38
CA PRO A 82 -6.69 -15.73 -10.07
C PRO A 82 -7.92 -16.63 -10.29
N TYR A 83 -8.98 -16.40 -9.55
CA TYR A 83 -10.22 -17.19 -9.65
C TYR A 83 -11.20 -16.62 -10.68
N LEU A 84 -10.81 -15.57 -11.40
CA LEU A 84 -11.62 -14.86 -12.36
C LEU A 84 -11.14 -15.12 -13.79
N SER A 85 -11.97 -14.82 -14.78
CA SER A 85 -11.51 -14.81 -16.18
C SER A 85 -10.44 -13.73 -16.36
N MET A 86 -9.58 -13.85 -17.37
CA MET A 86 -8.48 -12.91 -17.65
C MET A 86 -8.94 -11.44 -17.66
N LEU A 87 -10.05 -11.13 -18.31
CA LEU A 87 -10.63 -9.77 -18.31
C LEU A 87 -11.04 -9.32 -16.91
N MET A 88 -11.73 -10.18 -16.16
CA MET A 88 -12.18 -9.87 -14.80
C MET A 88 -11.02 -9.78 -13.82
N ALA A 89 -9.95 -10.56 -14.02
CA ALA A 89 -8.70 -10.43 -13.26
C ALA A 89 -8.06 -9.06 -13.45
N GLY A 90 -7.97 -8.58 -14.69
CA GLY A 90 -7.49 -7.23 -15.00
C GLY A 90 -8.35 -6.14 -14.32
N ILE A 91 -9.67 -6.29 -14.36
CA ILE A 91 -10.62 -5.38 -13.69
C ILE A 91 -10.44 -5.44 -12.16
N ALA A 92 -10.25 -6.62 -11.58
CA ALA A 92 -10.00 -6.78 -10.15
C ALA A 92 -8.71 -6.10 -9.71
N LEU A 93 -7.64 -6.15 -10.52
CA LEU A 93 -6.42 -5.42 -10.25
C LEU A 93 -6.59 -3.90 -10.41
N CYS A 94 -7.40 -3.42 -11.35
CA CYS A 94 -7.77 -2.00 -11.44
C CYS A 94 -8.54 -1.55 -10.20
N LEU A 95 -9.48 -2.36 -9.71
CA LEU A 95 -10.22 -2.09 -8.48
C LEU A 95 -9.29 -2.10 -7.26
N SER A 96 -8.37 -3.04 -7.18
CA SER A 96 -7.33 -3.06 -6.16
C SER A 96 -6.55 -1.75 -6.13
N GLN A 97 -6.09 -1.27 -7.28
CA GLN A 97 -5.33 -0.01 -7.37
C GLN A 97 -6.18 1.22 -7.08
N LEU A 98 -7.46 1.20 -7.44
CA LEU A 98 -8.39 2.26 -7.04
C LEU A 98 -8.56 2.31 -5.51
N ILE A 99 -8.79 1.17 -4.86
CA ILE A 99 -8.89 1.08 -3.40
C ILE A 99 -7.57 1.52 -2.76
N PHE A 100 -6.45 1.07 -3.29
CA PHE A 100 -5.12 1.40 -2.79
C PHE A 100 -4.85 2.90 -2.85
N ALA A 101 -5.26 3.59 -3.92
CA ALA A 101 -5.13 5.03 -4.09
C ALA A 101 -5.81 5.80 -2.94
N PHE A 102 -6.98 5.36 -2.47
CA PHE A 102 -7.62 6.01 -1.31
C PHE A 102 -6.79 5.90 -0.04
N GLY A 103 -6.17 4.75 0.22
CA GLY A 103 -5.23 4.61 1.33
C GLY A 103 -4.00 5.51 1.16
N GLU A 104 -3.48 5.62 -0.04
CA GLU A 104 -2.33 6.45 -0.41
C GLU A 104 -2.60 7.94 -0.18
N MET A 105 -3.78 8.42 -0.62
CA MET A 105 -4.23 9.80 -0.42
C MET A 105 -4.35 10.18 1.05
N VAL A 106 -4.65 9.23 1.94
CA VAL A 106 -4.69 9.42 3.39
C VAL A 106 -3.29 9.31 4.00
N HIS A 107 -2.52 8.30 3.60
CA HIS A 107 -1.20 8.00 4.16
C HIS A 107 -0.18 9.10 3.87
N ALA A 108 -0.13 9.59 2.64
CA ALA A 108 0.90 10.53 2.18
C ALA A 108 0.98 11.83 3.01
N PRO A 109 -0.11 12.52 3.34
CA PRO A 109 -0.07 13.69 4.22
C PRO A 109 0.01 13.33 5.70
N THR A 110 -0.62 12.23 6.13
CA THR A 110 -0.81 11.90 7.56
C THR A 110 0.47 11.34 8.19
N SER A 111 1.17 10.46 7.50
CA SER A 111 2.33 9.75 8.04
C SER A 111 3.51 10.70 8.33
N PRO A 112 3.93 11.59 7.41
CA PRO A 112 4.97 12.58 7.70
C PRO A 112 4.54 13.60 8.78
N ALA A 113 3.27 14.02 8.77
CA ALA A 113 2.76 14.96 9.76
C ALA A 113 2.78 14.37 11.18
N LEU A 114 2.38 13.10 11.34
CA LEU A 114 2.47 12.40 12.62
C LEU A 114 3.93 12.24 13.08
N MET A 115 4.82 11.90 12.15
CA MET A 115 6.25 11.77 12.44
C MET A 115 6.84 13.10 12.96
N GLN A 116 6.53 14.21 12.30
CA GLN A 116 7.01 15.54 12.71
C GLN A 116 6.49 15.95 14.09
N GLU A 117 5.24 15.62 14.39
CA GLU A 117 4.59 15.91 15.67
C GLU A 117 5.21 15.12 16.84
N LEU A 118 5.55 13.85 16.59
CA LEU A 118 6.17 12.96 17.58
C LEU A 118 7.69 13.19 17.74
N THR A 119 8.30 14.04 16.92
CA THR A 119 9.74 14.18 16.87
C THR A 119 10.17 15.57 17.33
N HIS A 120 11.10 15.61 18.30
CA HIS A 120 11.73 16.87 18.73
C HIS A 120 12.43 17.56 17.56
N GLU A 121 12.39 18.87 17.53
CA GLU A 121 12.85 19.70 16.42
C GLU A 121 14.29 19.38 15.97
N HIS A 122 15.19 19.19 16.93
CA HIS A 122 16.63 18.96 16.68
C HIS A 122 16.94 17.56 16.06
N ILE A 123 15.98 16.60 16.05
CA ILE A 123 16.17 15.28 15.43
C ILE A 123 15.22 15.00 14.28
N ARG A 124 14.41 15.96 13.84
CA ARG A 124 13.47 15.80 12.70
C ARG A 124 14.17 15.36 11.42
N GLY A 125 15.38 15.86 11.16
CA GLY A 125 16.16 15.42 10.01
C GLY A 125 16.51 13.93 10.05
N ARG A 126 16.87 13.39 11.22
CA ARG A 126 17.14 11.95 11.39
C ARG A 126 15.87 11.11 11.22
N ALA A 127 14.74 11.58 11.74
CA ALA A 127 13.46 10.91 11.58
C ALA A 127 13.02 10.87 10.11
N SER A 128 13.19 11.97 9.37
CA SER A 128 12.92 12.02 7.92
C SER A 128 13.85 11.08 7.14
N ALA A 129 15.13 10.99 7.53
CA ALA A 129 16.08 10.04 6.92
C ALA A 129 15.65 8.58 7.14
N LEU A 130 15.16 8.23 8.34
CA LEU A 130 14.59 6.89 8.61
C LEU A 130 13.36 6.59 7.75
N MET A 131 12.48 7.57 7.54
CA MET A 131 11.34 7.40 6.65
C MET A 131 11.78 7.20 5.18
N SER A 132 12.79 7.91 4.73
CA SER A 132 13.34 7.70 3.38
C SER A 132 14.03 6.33 3.25
N LEU A 133 14.75 5.90 4.29
CA LEU A 133 15.41 4.59 4.31
C LEU A 133 14.41 3.44 4.22
N GLN A 134 13.27 3.54 4.92
CA GLN A 134 12.23 2.50 4.84
C GLN A 134 11.65 2.36 3.42
N TRP A 135 11.47 3.47 2.69
CA TRP A 135 11.06 3.45 1.29
C TRP A 135 12.10 2.77 0.40
N GLY A 136 13.39 3.08 0.62
CA GLY A 136 14.51 2.43 -0.08
C GLY A 136 14.53 0.92 0.16
N ILE A 137 14.43 0.49 1.41
CA ILE A 137 14.40 -0.94 1.78
C ILE A 137 13.18 -1.62 1.16
N SER A 138 12.01 -1.03 1.28
CA SER A 138 10.76 -1.58 0.71
C SER A 138 10.82 -1.69 -0.81
N GLY A 139 11.41 -0.70 -1.49
CA GLY A 139 11.60 -0.68 -2.94
C GLY A 139 12.58 -1.75 -3.44
N ILE A 140 13.56 -2.16 -2.63
CA ILE A 140 14.50 -3.25 -2.97
C ILE A 140 13.94 -4.61 -2.55
N ALA A 141 13.47 -4.73 -1.31
CA ALA A 141 12.99 -5.99 -0.76
C ALA A 141 11.66 -6.45 -1.39
N GLY A 142 10.78 -5.50 -1.73
CA GLY A 142 9.47 -5.79 -2.31
C GLY A 142 9.53 -6.63 -3.58
N PRO A 143 10.22 -6.18 -4.66
CA PRO A 143 10.36 -6.97 -5.88
C PRO A 143 11.10 -8.29 -5.66
N ALA A 144 12.14 -8.30 -4.81
CA ALA A 144 12.91 -9.50 -4.53
C ALA A 144 12.06 -10.57 -3.85
N ILE A 145 11.31 -10.20 -2.81
CA ILE A 145 10.41 -11.13 -2.09
C ILE A 145 9.28 -11.58 -3.01
N ALA A 146 8.64 -10.67 -3.75
CA ALA A 146 7.59 -11.01 -4.71
C ALA A 146 8.10 -11.99 -5.77
N GLY A 147 9.26 -11.71 -6.37
CA GLY A 147 9.86 -12.58 -7.38
C GLY A 147 10.20 -13.98 -6.84
N LEU A 148 10.77 -14.07 -5.63
CA LEU A 148 11.06 -15.35 -4.98
C LEU A 148 9.80 -16.14 -4.66
N MET A 149 8.77 -15.51 -4.11
CA MET A 149 7.53 -16.18 -3.73
C MET A 149 6.72 -16.62 -4.96
N ILE A 150 6.63 -15.77 -5.98
CA ILE A 150 5.97 -16.12 -7.25
C ILE A 150 6.75 -17.23 -7.96
N GLY A 151 8.08 -17.14 -8.02
CA GLY A 151 8.93 -18.19 -8.59
C GLY A 151 8.87 -19.53 -7.84
N ALA A 152 8.50 -19.52 -6.56
CA ALA A 152 8.30 -20.70 -5.74
C ALA A 152 6.83 -21.22 -5.75
N HIS A 153 5.95 -20.65 -6.58
CA HIS A 153 4.50 -20.95 -6.62
C HIS A 153 3.78 -20.71 -5.29
N LEU A 154 4.18 -19.65 -4.57
CA LEU A 154 3.60 -19.22 -3.29
C LEU A 154 2.85 -17.89 -3.41
N GLU A 155 2.27 -17.59 -4.56
CA GLU A 155 1.65 -16.32 -4.91
C GLU A 155 0.53 -15.94 -3.94
N GLN A 156 -0.32 -16.90 -3.61
CA GLN A 156 -1.44 -16.68 -2.67
C GLN A 156 -0.95 -16.45 -1.24
N LEU A 157 0.13 -17.14 -0.84
CA LEU A 157 0.74 -16.91 0.47
C LEU A 157 1.37 -15.51 0.54
N TRP A 158 2.00 -15.05 -0.56
CA TRP A 158 2.52 -13.69 -0.66
C TRP A 158 1.41 -12.64 -0.50
N VAL A 159 0.30 -12.78 -1.24
CA VAL A 159 -0.85 -11.87 -1.14
C VAL A 159 -1.44 -11.87 0.28
N LEU A 160 -1.62 -13.05 0.88
CA LEU A 160 -2.14 -13.18 2.24
C LEU A 160 -1.20 -12.56 3.28
N ALA A 161 0.10 -12.81 3.16
CA ALA A 161 1.12 -12.22 4.05
C ALA A 161 1.12 -10.68 3.96
N MET A 162 0.94 -10.11 2.77
CA MET A 162 0.83 -8.66 2.58
C MET A 162 -0.47 -8.12 3.16
N ALA A 163 -1.62 -8.77 2.90
CA ALA A 163 -2.92 -8.37 3.44
C ALA A 163 -2.94 -8.37 4.98
N LEU A 164 -2.36 -9.39 5.61
CA LEU A 164 -2.25 -9.46 7.07
C LEU A 164 -1.17 -8.52 7.61
N GLY A 165 -0.05 -8.38 6.90
CA GLY A 165 1.07 -7.53 7.30
C GLY A 165 0.70 -6.07 7.46
N VAL A 166 -0.13 -5.52 6.58
CA VAL A 166 -0.59 -4.12 6.71
C VAL A 166 -1.54 -3.90 7.88
N LEU A 167 -2.13 -4.95 8.44
CA LEU A 167 -3.01 -4.86 9.61
C LEU A 167 -2.24 -4.88 10.93
N ILE A 168 -0.99 -5.36 10.97
CA ILE A 168 -0.17 -5.47 12.18
C ILE A 168 -0.05 -4.14 12.94
N PRO A 169 0.13 -2.97 12.30
CA PRO A 169 0.24 -1.70 13.01
C PRO A 169 -1.08 -1.17 13.59
N MET A 170 -2.25 -1.70 13.20
CA MET A 170 -3.54 -1.19 13.68
C MET A 170 -3.70 -1.18 15.21
N PRO A 171 -3.40 -2.28 15.95
CA PRO A 171 -3.50 -2.27 17.41
C PRO A 171 -2.55 -1.26 18.05
N LEU A 172 -1.37 -1.04 17.46
CA LEU A 172 -0.44 -0.02 17.94
C LEU A 172 -1.02 1.39 17.82
N PHE A 173 -1.62 1.72 16.67
CA PHE A 173 -2.28 3.02 16.49
C PHE A 173 -3.54 3.15 17.35
N ALA A 174 -4.27 2.07 17.56
CA ALA A 174 -5.45 2.08 18.44
C ALA A 174 -5.07 2.33 19.90
N TYR A 175 -3.95 1.77 20.37
CA TYR A 175 -3.44 1.99 21.72
C TYR A 175 -2.93 3.42 21.95
N LEU A 176 -2.39 4.07 20.90
CA LEU A 176 -1.83 5.42 20.98
C LEU A 176 -2.87 6.53 20.71
N LYS A 177 -4.08 6.18 20.33
CA LYS A 177 -5.18 7.11 20.04
C LYS A 177 -5.74 7.71 21.31
#